data_8793ce6beb06612ea8941c2b46d15823
#
_entry.id   8793ce6beb06612ea8941c2b46d15823
#
_cell.length_a   1.000
_cell.length_b   1.000
_cell.length_c   1.000
_cell.angle_alpha   90.00
_cell.angle_beta   90.00
_cell.angle_gamma   90.00
#
_symmetry.space_group_name_H-M   'P 1'
#
loop_
_entity.id
_entity.type
_entity.pdbx_description
1 polymer ?
#
loop_
_entity_poly.entity_id
_entity_poly.type
_entity_poly.pdbx_seq_one_letter_code
_entity_poly.pdbx_strand_id
1 'polypeptide(L)'
;MGKSEKNNDVKKDGTIRLFDPMTLRGVTMRNRIWLPPMDTYSALAQDGRPTPFHYQHYASRAMGGFGMIIMEATAVSPEGRISPCDLGLWDDAQMEAWRWIVSDVKATGATVAVQLNHAGRKGSTGCHPIGFEGRSVPRENGGWETVCPSADAYGALARPRALSVDEIHAIVGQFRDAAWRASDIGFDAVEIHAAHGYLLSQFLDPLINRRDDEYGGTFENRVRMLVEVVDAVRSVIPETMPLLVRVSATDWAAGGWDLDQTVDLAKILKAHGVDLIDVSTGGLIPDVTIPVKPGYQVPFAEQVRSRAGIPTTAVGLISKPKQAKKILKSGAADAVEIGRAALRDPYWPLRAAHKLDVPVEEAPYQPPYLRGAFR
;
A
#
# COMPACT_ATOMS: atom_id res chain seq x y z
N MET A 1 -47.77 3.52 -20.24
CA MET A 1 -47.21 2.85 -21.41
C MET A 1 -45.98 3.61 -21.85
N GLY A 2 -44.87 2.97 -22.01
CA GLY A 2 -43.64 3.57 -22.58
C GLY A 2 -42.70 4.17 -21.57
N LYS A 3 -42.11 3.42 -20.62
CA LYS A 3 -40.88 3.76 -19.97
C LYS A 3 -39.71 3.08 -20.64
N SER A 4 -38.91 3.89 -21.23
CA SER A 4 -37.67 3.66 -21.91
C SER A 4 -36.77 2.66 -21.19
N GLU A 5 -36.51 1.56 -21.85
CA GLU A 5 -35.30 0.82 -21.79
C GLU A 5 -34.16 1.73 -22.28
N LYS A 6 -33.53 2.47 -21.37
CA LYS A 6 -32.27 3.17 -21.59
C LYS A 6 -31.34 2.82 -20.45
N ASN A 7 -30.30 2.15 -20.82
CA ASN A 7 -28.98 2.03 -20.24
C ASN A 7 -28.56 0.62 -19.88
N ASN A 8 -28.38 -0.18 -20.93
CA ASN A 8 -27.26 -1.11 -20.99
C ASN A 8 -26.36 -0.66 -22.16
N ASP A 9 -25.80 0.55 -22.07
CA ASP A 9 -24.65 0.91 -22.88
C ASP A 9 -23.42 0.18 -22.32
N VAL A 10 -23.38 -1.11 -22.61
CA VAL A 10 -22.21 -1.96 -22.53
C VAL A 10 -21.13 -1.30 -23.39
N LYS A 11 -20.04 -0.93 -22.74
CA LYS A 11 -18.73 -0.54 -23.25
C LYS A 11 -18.45 -1.00 -24.67
N LYS A 12 -18.70 -0.14 -25.65
CA LYS A 12 -18.37 -0.43 -27.06
C LYS A 12 -16.90 -0.15 -27.40
N ASP A 13 -16.11 0.45 -26.47
CA ASP A 13 -14.75 0.92 -26.75
C ASP A 13 -13.65 0.35 -25.82
N GLY A 14 -13.98 -0.54 -24.89
CA GLY A 14 -13.01 -1.12 -23.94
C GLY A 14 -12.38 -0.12 -22.95
N THR A 15 -12.83 1.13 -22.92
CA THR A 15 -12.25 2.18 -22.08
C THR A 15 -12.65 1.98 -20.61
N ILE A 16 -11.66 1.88 -19.73
CA ILE A 16 -11.83 1.82 -18.28
C ILE A 16 -12.23 3.20 -17.76
N ARG A 17 -13.29 3.26 -16.94
CA ARG A 17 -13.77 4.48 -16.29
C ARG A 17 -13.43 4.49 -14.80
N LEU A 18 -13.33 5.68 -14.23
CA LEU A 18 -12.95 5.88 -12.83
C LEU A 18 -13.94 5.24 -11.83
N PHE A 19 -15.23 5.20 -12.18
CA PHE A 19 -16.30 4.62 -11.36
C PHE A 19 -16.73 3.22 -11.79
N ASP A 20 -16.04 2.60 -12.76
CA ASP A 20 -16.25 1.20 -13.09
C ASP A 20 -15.75 0.31 -11.93
N PRO A 21 -16.48 -0.76 -11.61
CA PRO A 21 -15.97 -1.75 -10.66
C PRO A 21 -14.68 -2.42 -11.15
N MET A 22 -13.94 -2.98 -10.24
CA MET A 22 -12.75 -3.78 -10.51
C MET A 22 -12.79 -5.04 -9.66
N THR A 23 -12.56 -6.19 -10.27
CA THR A 23 -12.50 -7.47 -9.56
C THR A 23 -11.08 -8.01 -9.59
N LEU A 24 -10.56 -8.36 -8.41
CA LEU A 24 -9.35 -9.15 -8.23
C LEU A 24 -9.74 -10.41 -7.47
N ARG A 25 -9.45 -11.59 -8.00
CA ARG A 25 -9.90 -12.88 -7.44
C ARG A 25 -11.39 -12.87 -7.07
N GLY A 26 -11.71 -13.09 -5.79
CA GLY A 26 -13.09 -13.10 -5.27
C GLY A 26 -13.61 -11.76 -4.77
N VAL A 27 -12.84 -10.67 -4.91
CA VAL A 27 -13.16 -9.36 -4.32
C VAL A 27 -13.44 -8.33 -5.41
N THR A 28 -14.60 -7.67 -5.33
CA THR A 28 -15.00 -6.61 -6.27
C THR A 28 -15.04 -5.26 -5.57
N MET A 29 -14.14 -4.37 -5.95
CA MET A 29 -14.13 -2.97 -5.57
C MET A 29 -15.18 -2.21 -6.38
N ARG A 30 -16.00 -1.37 -5.71
CA ARG A 30 -17.09 -0.59 -6.33
C ARG A 30 -16.63 0.45 -7.36
N ASN A 31 -15.37 0.89 -7.30
CA ASN A 31 -14.73 1.79 -8.26
C ASN A 31 -13.22 1.67 -8.20
N ARG A 32 -12.51 2.46 -9.03
CA ARG A 32 -11.06 2.43 -9.21
C ARG A 32 -10.34 3.60 -8.52
N ILE A 33 -10.97 4.20 -7.51
CA ILE A 33 -10.42 5.29 -6.69
C ILE A 33 -10.10 4.71 -5.33
N TRP A 34 -8.83 4.56 -5.02
CA TRP A 34 -8.37 3.90 -3.80
C TRP A 34 -7.68 4.88 -2.86
N LEU A 35 -7.80 4.64 -1.57
CA LEU A 35 -7.00 5.32 -0.56
C LEU A 35 -5.70 4.54 -0.38
N PRO A 36 -4.51 5.14 -0.67
CA PRO A 36 -3.24 4.47 -0.40
C PRO A 36 -2.96 4.38 1.09
N PRO A 37 -2.11 3.45 1.52
CA PRO A 37 -1.62 3.40 2.89
C PRO A 37 -0.78 4.65 3.20
N MET A 38 -1.13 5.33 4.29
CA MET A 38 -0.47 6.57 4.74
C MET A 38 -0.36 6.54 6.25
N ASP A 39 0.85 6.45 6.77
CA ASP A 39 1.12 6.39 8.21
C ASP A 39 0.60 7.62 8.93
N THR A 40 -0.15 7.41 10.00
CA THR A 40 -0.74 8.48 10.80
C THR A 40 -0.01 8.69 12.12
N TYR A 41 0.82 7.73 12.52
CA TYR A 41 1.56 7.75 13.81
C TYR A 41 0.64 8.00 15.01
N SER A 42 -0.54 7.38 15.00
CA SER A 42 -1.61 7.69 15.95
C SER A 42 -1.91 6.59 16.97
N ALA A 43 -1.08 5.53 17.03
CA ALA A 43 -1.11 4.53 18.09
C ALA A 43 -0.32 5.03 19.32
N LEU A 44 -0.84 6.08 19.98
CA LEU A 44 -0.12 6.82 21.02
C LEU A 44 0.20 6.00 22.27
N ALA A 45 -0.49 4.89 22.51
CA ALA A 45 -0.16 3.94 23.56
C ALA A 45 1.11 3.13 23.26
N GLN A 46 1.66 3.23 22.04
CA GLN A 46 2.85 2.53 21.55
C GLN A 46 2.72 0.99 21.58
N ASP A 47 1.50 0.49 21.61
CA ASP A 47 1.16 -0.94 21.67
C ASP A 47 0.72 -1.52 20.31
N GLY A 48 0.78 -0.72 19.25
CA GLY A 48 0.40 -1.12 17.90
C GLY A 48 -1.10 -1.25 17.65
N ARG A 49 -1.96 -0.92 18.62
CA ARG A 49 -3.41 -1.07 18.50
C ARG A 49 -4.04 0.11 17.78
N PRO A 50 -5.00 -0.13 16.88
CA PRO A 50 -5.78 0.94 16.29
C PRO A 50 -6.67 1.61 17.35
N THR A 51 -6.93 2.89 17.13
CA THR A 51 -7.68 3.76 18.03
C THR A 51 -8.93 4.32 17.35
N PRO A 52 -9.84 5.01 18.06
CA PRO A 52 -10.96 5.73 17.43
C PRO A 52 -10.53 6.73 16.35
N PHE A 53 -9.30 7.26 16.42
CA PHE A 53 -8.75 8.10 15.35
C PHE A 53 -8.66 7.33 14.04
N HIS A 54 -8.11 6.11 14.06
CA HIS A 54 -7.97 5.27 12.86
C HIS A 54 -9.35 4.91 12.29
N TYR A 55 -10.32 4.56 13.13
CA TYR A 55 -11.69 4.34 12.70
C TYR A 55 -12.25 5.56 11.95
N GLN A 56 -12.19 6.74 12.57
CA GLN A 56 -12.70 7.97 11.95
C GLN A 56 -11.98 8.30 10.65
N HIS A 57 -10.65 8.09 10.63
CA HIS A 57 -9.82 8.30 9.44
C HIS A 57 -10.30 7.44 8.27
N TYR A 58 -10.45 6.13 8.47
CA TYR A 58 -10.82 5.20 7.39
C TYR A 58 -12.30 5.25 7.06
N ALA A 59 -13.19 5.28 8.07
CA ALA A 59 -14.63 5.33 7.85
C ALA A 59 -15.08 6.56 7.08
N SER A 60 -14.49 7.74 7.35
CA SER A 60 -14.83 8.97 6.61
C SER A 60 -14.51 8.87 5.11
N ARG A 61 -13.40 8.25 4.74
CA ARG A 61 -13.01 8.06 3.33
C ARG A 61 -13.85 6.97 2.67
N ALA A 62 -14.14 5.89 3.39
CA ALA A 62 -15.04 4.86 2.91
C ALA A 62 -16.44 5.40 2.63
N MET A 63 -17.02 6.18 3.58
CA MET A 63 -18.29 6.90 3.37
C MET A 63 -18.18 7.94 2.25
N GLY A 64 -17.00 8.52 2.05
CA GLY A 64 -16.69 9.47 0.99
C GLY A 64 -16.61 8.85 -0.41
N GLY A 65 -16.73 7.51 -0.52
CA GLY A 65 -16.90 6.84 -1.80
C GLY A 65 -15.65 6.17 -2.37
N PHE A 66 -14.56 6.06 -1.64
CA PHE A 66 -13.39 5.27 -2.08
C PHE A 66 -13.79 3.80 -2.30
N GLY A 67 -13.27 3.20 -3.37
CA GLY A 67 -13.54 1.80 -3.72
C GLY A 67 -12.77 0.82 -2.84
N MET A 68 -11.51 1.11 -2.57
CA MET A 68 -10.66 0.38 -1.62
C MET A 68 -10.02 1.35 -0.63
N ILE A 69 -9.95 0.93 0.62
CA ILE A 69 -9.19 1.57 1.68
C ILE A 69 -8.03 0.65 2.01
N ILE A 70 -6.80 1.06 1.69
CA ILE A 70 -5.60 0.34 2.14
C ILE A 70 -5.15 1.02 3.42
N MET A 71 -5.27 0.31 4.53
CA MET A 71 -4.88 0.83 5.83
C MET A 71 -3.37 0.94 5.93
N GLU A 72 -2.90 1.89 6.71
CA GLU A 72 -1.49 2.29 6.85
C GLU A 72 -0.54 1.12 7.15
N ALA A 73 0.76 1.35 6.97
CA ALA A 73 1.78 0.36 7.26
C ALA A 73 1.60 -0.19 8.67
N THR A 74 1.32 -1.49 8.74
CA THR A 74 1.01 -2.23 9.95
C THR A 74 2.13 -3.24 10.18
N ALA A 75 2.90 -3.03 11.24
CA ALA A 75 4.12 -3.79 11.50
C ALA A 75 3.83 -5.25 11.81
N VAL A 76 4.64 -6.15 11.25
CA VAL A 76 4.55 -7.61 11.48
C VAL A 76 5.26 -8.06 12.76
N SER A 77 6.03 -7.16 13.37
CA SER A 77 6.72 -7.35 14.65
C SER A 77 6.90 -6.02 15.38
N PRO A 78 7.16 -6.01 16.70
CA PRO A 78 7.38 -4.77 17.44
C PRO A 78 8.52 -3.91 16.85
N GLU A 79 9.64 -4.53 16.48
CA GLU A 79 10.81 -3.87 15.89
C GLU A 79 10.60 -3.53 14.40
N GLY A 80 9.59 -4.10 13.77
CA GLY A 80 9.21 -3.80 12.39
C GLY A 80 8.50 -2.45 12.21
N ARG A 81 8.14 -1.74 13.28
CA ARG A 81 7.51 -0.43 13.23
C ARG A 81 8.47 0.64 12.68
N ILE A 82 7.92 1.62 11.97
CA ILE A 82 8.66 2.82 11.54
C ILE A 82 8.93 3.70 12.77
N SER A 83 7.89 3.95 13.55
CA SER A 83 7.93 4.74 14.78
C SER A 83 7.28 3.99 15.95
N PRO A 84 7.53 4.39 17.21
CA PRO A 84 6.81 3.81 18.35
C PRO A 84 5.28 3.92 18.25
N CYS A 85 4.77 4.90 17.51
CA CYS A 85 3.33 5.17 17.39
C CYS A 85 2.67 4.50 16.15
N ASP A 86 3.33 3.52 15.54
CA ASP A 86 2.77 2.77 14.41
C ASP A 86 1.81 1.69 14.86
N LEU A 87 0.96 1.29 13.91
CA LEU A 87 0.10 0.13 14.05
C LEU A 87 0.87 -1.18 13.91
N GLY A 88 0.34 -2.24 14.46
CA GLY A 88 0.88 -3.58 14.40
C GLY A 88 -0.15 -4.67 14.24
N LEU A 89 0.33 -5.84 13.82
CA LEU A 89 -0.48 -7.05 13.72
C LEU A 89 0.34 -8.30 14.09
N TRP A 90 1.19 -8.17 15.12
CA TRP A 90 2.07 -9.24 15.59
C TRP A 90 1.48 -10.06 16.73
N ASP A 91 0.39 -9.64 17.35
CA ASP A 91 -0.29 -10.38 18.43
C ASP A 91 -1.83 -10.35 18.33
N ASP A 92 -2.49 -11.17 19.14
CA ASP A 92 -3.93 -11.36 19.13
C ASP A 92 -4.68 -10.16 19.74
N ALA A 93 -4.05 -9.39 20.62
CA ALA A 93 -4.68 -8.20 21.20
C ALA A 93 -4.83 -7.08 20.16
N GLN A 94 -3.89 -6.98 19.24
CA GLN A 94 -3.99 -6.09 18.05
C GLN A 94 -5.05 -6.62 17.09
N MET A 95 -5.07 -7.92 16.82
CA MET A 95 -6.08 -8.57 15.99
C MET A 95 -7.50 -8.23 16.49
N GLU A 96 -7.80 -8.41 17.78
CA GLU A 96 -9.11 -8.10 18.34
C GLU A 96 -9.46 -6.60 18.26
N ALA A 97 -8.48 -5.72 18.44
CA ALA A 97 -8.69 -4.28 18.33
C ALA A 97 -9.07 -3.83 16.90
N TRP A 98 -8.65 -4.57 15.85
CA TRP A 98 -8.99 -4.30 14.47
C TRP A 98 -10.40 -4.74 14.05
N ARG A 99 -10.96 -5.83 14.64
CA ARG A 99 -12.17 -6.48 14.14
C ARG A 99 -13.35 -5.53 13.93
N TRP A 100 -13.66 -4.71 14.91
CA TRP A 100 -14.80 -3.80 14.82
C TRP A 100 -14.59 -2.70 13.79
N ILE A 101 -13.35 -2.18 13.67
CA ILE A 101 -12.99 -1.14 12.68
C ILE A 101 -13.17 -1.68 11.26
N VAL A 102 -12.62 -2.86 10.98
CA VAL A 102 -12.73 -3.49 9.68
C VAL A 102 -14.18 -3.76 9.32
N SER A 103 -14.95 -4.35 10.26
CA SER A 103 -16.37 -4.63 10.08
C SER A 103 -17.17 -3.36 9.72
N ASP A 104 -17.00 -2.28 10.49
CA ASP A 104 -17.75 -1.04 10.31
C ASP A 104 -17.34 -0.30 9.01
N VAL A 105 -16.06 -0.29 8.68
CA VAL A 105 -15.59 0.31 7.41
C VAL A 105 -16.15 -0.44 6.22
N LYS A 106 -16.14 -1.79 6.25
CA LYS A 106 -16.75 -2.64 5.20
C LYS A 106 -18.24 -2.42 5.06
N ALA A 107 -18.96 -2.19 6.15
CA ALA A 107 -20.40 -1.90 6.13
C ALA A 107 -20.76 -0.66 5.30
N THR A 108 -19.81 0.23 5.01
CA THR A 108 -19.99 1.37 4.09
C THR A 108 -19.95 0.98 2.61
N GLY A 109 -19.63 -0.27 2.27
CA GLY A 109 -19.46 -0.77 0.90
C GLY A 109 -18.09 -0.51 0.30
N ALA A 110 -17.09 -0.09 1.10
CA ALA A 110 -15.70 -0.06 0.67
C ALA A 110 -15.03 -1.42 0.88
N THR A 111 -14.15 -1.81 -0.02
CA THR A 111 -13.21 -2.91 0.18
C THR A 111 -12.09 -2.44 1.13
N VAL A 112 -11.64 -3.29 2.03
CA VAL A 112 -10.64 -2.95 3.05
C VAL A 112 -9.44 -3.86 2.94
N ALA A 113 -8.26 -3.27 2.76
CA ALA A 113 -6.97 -3.95 2.77
C ALA A 113 -6.09 -3.44 3.91
N VAL A 114 -5.09 -4.21 4.31
CA VAL A 114 -4.03 -3.79 5.23
C VAL A 114 -2.68 -3.93 4.57
N GLN A 115 -1.81 -2.92 4.75
CA GLN A 115 -0.43 -3.00 4.31
C GLN A 115 0.45 -3.58 5.43
N LEU A 116 1.02 -4.77 5.21
CA LEU A 116 1.97 -5.41 6.11
C LEU A 116 3.38 -4.87 5.87
N ASN A 117 4.08 -4.49 6.93
CA ASN A 117 5.35 -3.79 6.84
C ASN A 117 6.38 -4.29 7.86
N HIS A 118 7.64 -4.16 7.49
CA HIS A 118 8.80 -4.15 8.39
C HIS A 118 9.74 -3.02 7.98
N ALA A 119 9.95 -2.05 8.85
CA ALA A 119 10.64 -0.81 8.51
C ALA A 119 12.15 -0.98 8.24
N GLY A 120 12.75 -2.08 8.72
CA GLY A 120 14.17 -2.30 8.56
C GLY A 120 15.00 -1.16 9.16
N ARG A 121 16.02 -0.68 8.44
CA ARG A 121 16.91 0.41 8.89
C ARG A 121 16.23 1.77 9.11
N LYS A 122 14.98 1.92 8.66
CA LYS A 122 14.16 3.13 8.87
C LYS A 122 13.22 2.98 10.06
N GLY A 123 13.30 1.90 10.82
CA GLY A 123 12.60 1.72 12.08
C GLY A 123 13.12 2.61 13.20
N SER A 124 12.41 2.61 14.33
CA SER A 124 12.78 3.42 15.50
C SER A 124 12.96 4.91 15.19
N THR A 125 12.24 5.42 14.17
CA THR A 125 12.31 6.85 13.77
C THR A 125 11.29 7.66 14.56
N GLY A 126 11.68 8.87 14.98
CA GLY A 126 10.82 9.80 15.70
C GLY A 126 9.65 10.28 14.85
N CYS A 127 8.52 10.56 15.50
CA CYS A 127 7.32 11.09 14.91
C CYS A 127 6.76 12.25 15.75
N HIS A 128 5.88 13.07 15.16
CA HIS A 128 5.37 14.29 15.77
C HIS A 128 4.92 14.15 17.24
N PRO A 129 4.17 13.11 17.66
CA PRO A 129 3.70 13.09 19.06
C PRO A 129 4.80 12.78 20.10
N ILE A 130 5.94 12.19 19.69
CA ILE A 130 7.04 11.81 20.58
C ILE A 130 8.33 12.60 20.35
N GLY A 131 8.39 13.43 19.30
CA GLY A 131 9.60 14.16 18.90
C GLY A 131 10.60 13.29 18.13
N PHE A 132 11.84 13.74 18.04
CA PHE A 132 12.94 13.11 17.30
C PHE A 132 12.70 13.00 15.78
N GLU A 133 11.85 13.87 15.19
CA GLU A 133 11.53 13.82 13.75
C GLU A 133 12.81 13.76 12.89
N GLY A 134 12.85 12.78 11.99
CA GLY A 134 14.00 12.56 11.10
C GLY A 134 15.25 11.98 11.79
N ARG A 135 15.15 11.58 13.06
CA ARG A 135 16.23 10.95 13.85
C ARG A 135 15.72 9.67 14.49
N SER A 136 16.64 8.80 14.87
CA SER A 136 16.29 7.59 15.65
C SER A 136 15.88 7.97 17.07
N VAL A 137 14.86 7.29 17.57
CA VAL A 137 14.43 7.40 18.98
C VAL A 137 15.44 6.68 19.85
N PRO A 138 16.01 7.33 20.90
CA PRO A 138 16.89 6.68 21.86
C PRO A 138 16.20 5.52 22.59
N ARG A 139 16.99 4.51 23.03
CA ARG A 139 16.42 3.34 23.74
C ARG A 139 15.70 3.72 25.04
N GLU A 140 16.23 4.70 25.77
CA GLU A 140 15.62 5.26 27.00
C GLU A 140 14.29 5.98 26.74
N ASN A 141 13.98 6.31 25.48
CA ASN A 141 12.72 6.92 25.03
C ASN A 141 11.81 5.93 24.31
N GLY A 142 12.07 4.62 24.40
CA GLY A 142 11.26 3.57 23.75
C GLY A 142 11.73 3.18 22.36
N GLY A 143 12.90 3.65 21.91
CA GLY A 143 13.51 3.21 20.66
C GLY A 143 14.15 1.82 20.75
N TRP A 144 14.47 1.25 19.59
CA TRP A 144 15.07 -0.10 19.47
C TRP A 144 16.19 -0.13 18.45
N GLU A 145 16.98 -1.21 18.48
CA GLU A 145 17.97 -1.51 17.45
C GLU A 145 17.31 -1.94 16.16
N THR A 146 17.63 -1.28 15.07
CA THR A 146 17.08 -1.57 13.75
C THR A 146 17.91 -2.61 13.01
N VAL A 147 17.31 -3.25 12.01
CA VAL A 147 17.92 -4.31 11.19
C VAL A 147 17.88 -3.97 9.71
N CYS A 148 18.79 -4.59 8.93
CA CYS A 148 18.95 -4.33 7.50
C CYS A 148 19.63 -5.55 6.85
N PRO A 149 19.58 -5.73 5.52
CA PRO A 149 20.41 -6.75 4.86
C PRO A 149 21.91 -6.56 5.11
N SER A 150 22.39 -5.34 5.14
CA SER A 150 23.79 -4.98 5.43
C SER A 150 23.83 -3.75 6.35
N ALA A 151 24.73 -3.71 7.32
CA ALA A 151 24.78 -2.70 8.38
C ALA A 151 25.10 -1.28 7.83
N ASP A 152 24.16 -0.71 7.06
CA ASP A 152 24.29 0.57 6.38
C ASP A 152 23.15 1.53 6.82
N ALA A 153 23.52 2.68 7.37
CA ALA A 153 22.57 3.64 7.92
C ALA A 153 21.78 4.36 6.81
N TYR A 154 20.60 4.88 7.16
CA TYR A 154 19.83 5.76 6.27
C TYR A 154 19.98 7.22 6.75
N GLY A 155 20.73 8.01 6.01
CA GLY A 155 20.94 9.42 6.37
C GLY A 155 21.49 9.59 7.80
N ALA A 156 20.76 10.35 8.62
CA ALA A 156 21.11 10.61 10.02
C ALA A 156 20.56 9.59 11.03
N LEU A 157 19.91 8.51 10.56
CA LEU A 157 19.39 7.46 11.45
C LEU A 157 20.51 6.60 12.03
N ALA A 158 20.25 5.98 13.17
CA ALA A 158 21.17 5.05 13.80
C ALA A 158 21.57 3.92 12.86
N ARG A 159 22.80 3.46 12.98
CA ARG A 159 23.29 2.34 12.18
C ARG A 159 22.56 1.05 12.55
N PRO A 160 21.94 0.35 11.59
CA PRO A 160 21.27 -0.91 11.84
C PRO A 160 22.28 -2.06 11.99
N ARG A 161 21.81 -3.18 12.52
CA ARG A 161 22.51 -4.46 12.50
C ARG A 161 22.14 -5.24 11.23
N ALA A 162 23.11 -5.96 10.67
CA ALA A 162 22.82 -6.91 9.58
C ALA A 162 22.05 -8.13 10.12
N LEU A 163 21.05 -8.59 9.38
CA LEU A 163 20.29 -9.81 9.70
C LEU A 163 21.10 -11.07 9.41
N SER A 164 21.00 -12.08 10.27
CA SER A 164 21.37 -13.45 9.95
C SER A 164 20.32 -14.11 9.05
N VAL A 165 20.65 -15.26 8.45
CA VAL A 165 19.70 -16.04 7.63
C VAL A 165 18.53 -16.55 8.47
N ASP A 166 18.78 -17.02 9.69
CA ASP A 166 17.72 -17.47 10.61
C ASP A 166 16.75 -16.33 10.97
N GLU A 167 17.24 -15.10 11.14
CA GLU A 167 16.40 -13.94 11.38
C GLU A 167 15.58 -13.54 10.15
N ILE A 168 16.13 -13.71 8.94
CA ILE A 168 15.37 -13.52 7.69
C ILE A 168 14.19 -14.49 7.66
N HIS A 169 14.42 -15.78 7.92
CA HIS A 169 13.36 -16.79 7.99
C HIS A 169 12.33 -16.49 9.07
N ALA A 170 12.76 -15.99 10.24
CA ALA A 170 11.85 -15.58 11.31
C ALA A 170 10.94 -14.42 10.85
N ILE A 171 11.49 -13.42 10.16
CA ILE A 171 10.71 -12.29 9.62
C ILE A 171 9.73 -12.77 8.54
N VAL A 172 10.10 -13.67 7.66
CA VAL A 172 9.18 -14.31 6.70
C VAL A 172 7.99 -14.95 7.44
N GLY A 173 8.27 -15.66 8.54
CA GLY A 173 7.23 -16.21 9.42
C GLY A 173 6.33 -15.14 10.04
N GLN A 174 6.88 -13.99 10.45
CA GLN A 174 6.12 -12.86 11.00
C GLN A 174 5.14 -12.27 9.96
N PHE A 175 5.55 -12.13 8.70
CA PHE A 175 4.65 -11.71 7.61
C PHE A 175 3.51 -12.71 7.39
N ARG A 176 3.81 -14.02 7.39
CA ARG A 176 2.80 -15.08 7.31
C ARG A 176 1.78 -14.97 8.44
N ASP A 177 2.24 -14.85 9.68
CA ASP A 177 1.38 -14.83 10.86
C ASP A 177 0.52 -13.56 10.91
N ALA A 178 1.06 -12.41 10.51
CA ALA A 178 0.30 -11.17 10.36
C ALA A 178 -0.75 -11.27 9.24
N ALA A 179 -0.43 -11.91 8.12
CA ALA A 179 -1.38 -12.13 7.01
C ALA A 179 -2.51 -13.07 7.42
N TRP A 180 -2.21 -14.13 8.18
CA TRP A 180 -3.22 -14.99 8.76
C TRP A 180 -4.18 -14.20 9.66
N ARG A 181 -3.66 -13.37 10.59
CA ARG A 181 -4.48 -12.49 11.43
C ARG A 181 -5.32 -11.52 10.60
N ALA A 182 -4.77 -10.93 9.55
CA ALA A 182 -5.51 -10.05 8.65
C ALA A 182 -6.71 -10.77 8.00
N SER A 183 -6.50 -12.01 7.56
CA SER A 183 -7.59 -12.83 7.01
C SER A 183 -8.65 -13.16 8.06
N ASP A 184 -8.25 -13.51 9.28
CA ASP A 184 -9.15 -13.87 10.38
C ASP A 184 -9.96 -12.66 10.91
N ILE A 185 -9.38 -11.45 10.89
CA ILE A 185 -10.08 -10.19 11.18
C ILE A 185 -11.19 -9.93 10.15
N GLY A 186 -11.01 -10.36 8.91
CA GLY A 186 -11.95 -10.16 7.80
C GLY A 186 -11.56 -9.01 6.87
N PHE A 187 -10.28 -8.66 6.76
CA PHE A 187 -9.79 -7.84 5.66
C PHE A 187 -10.11 -8.51 4.32
N ASP A 188 -10.38 -7.71 3.29
CA ASP A 188 -10.69 -8.21 1.95
C ASP A 188 -9.44 -8.48 1.12
N ALA A 189 -8.32 -7.84 1.43
CA ALA A 189 -7.03 -8.01 0.75
C ALA A 189 -5.86 -7.73 1.70
N VAL A 190 -4.68 -8.23 1.33
CA VAL A 190 -3.41 -7.93 1.99
C VAL A 190 -2.49 -7.26 0.98
N GLU A 191 -1.77 -6.24 1.40
CA GLU A 191 -0.68 -5.64 0.66
C GLU A 191 0.65 -5.84 1.40
N ILE A 192 1.68 -6.32 0.70
CA ILE A 192 3.04 -6.42 1.21
C ILE A 192 3.81 -5.15 0.85
N HIS A 193 4.38 -4.49 1.85
CA HIS A 193 5.18 -3.28 1.62
C HIS A 193 6.62 -3.61 1.25
N ALA A 194 6.93 -3.57 -0.05
CA ALA A 194 8.27 -3.75 -0.61
C ALA A 194 8.81 -2.48 -1.28
N ALA A 195 8.48 -1.30 -0.71
CA ALA A 195 8.81 0.01 -1.27
C ALA A 195 9.47 0.94 -0.24
N HIS A 196 9.76 2.18 -0.66
CA HIS A 196 10.09 3.35 0.16
C HIS A 196 11.29 3.19 1.10
N GLY A 197 12.19 2.25 0.81
CA GLY A 197 13.37 2.02 1.62
C GLY A 197 13.10 1.27 2.93
N TYR A 198 11.97 0.56 3.05
CA TYR A 198 11.71 -0.36 4.14
C TYR A 198 12.35 -1.74 3.87
N LEU A 199 12.25 -2.68 4.81
CA LEU A 199 13.12 -3.87 4.83
C LEU A 199 13.14 -4.63 3.50
N LEU A 200 11.99 -4.97 2.94
CA LEU A 200 11.94 -5.77 1.71
C LEU A 200 12.57 -5.03 0.53
N SER A 201 12.36 -3.72 0.39
CA SER A 201 13.03 -2.94 -0.64
C SER A 201 14.53 -2.77 -0.39
N GLN A 202 14.99 -2.83 0.88
CA GLN A 202 16.42 -2.83 1.19
C GLN A 202 17.13 -4.09 0.68
N PHE A 203 16.41 -5.23 0.69
CA PHE A 203 16.96 -6.47 0.11
C PHE A 203 17.05 -6.43 -1.42
N LEU A 204 16.08 -5.79 -2.08
CA LEU A 204 16.05 -5.69 -3.54
C LEU A 204 17.22 -4.88 -4.11
N ASP A 205 17.66 -3.85 -3.40
CA ASP A 205 18.56 -2.83 -3.94
C ASP A 205 20.05 -3.19 -3.79
N PRO A 206 20.82 -3.19 -4.90
CA PRO A 206 22.24 -3.52 -4.86
C PRO A 206 23.13 -2.49 -4.15
N LEU A 207 22.67 -1.23 -4.00
CA LEU A 207 23.43 -0.21 -3.27
C LEU A 207 23.37 -0.43 -1.75
N ILE A 208 22.33 -1.08 -1.26
CA ILE A 208 22.09 -1.34 0.16
C ILE A 208 22.41 -2.78 0.52
N ASN A 209 21.97 -3.73 -0.27
CA ASN A 209 22.20 -5.14 -0.05
C ASN A 209 23.56 -5.57 -0.59
N ARG A 210 24.55 -5.62 0.33
CA ARG A 210 25.93 -6.03 0.04
C ARG A 210 26.23 -7.40 0.63
N ARG A 211 25.20 -8.26 0.76
CA ARG A 211 25.35 -9.63 1.25
C ARG A 211 26.05 -10.49 0.20
N ASP A 212 26.80 -11.50 0.67
CA ASP A 212 27.51 -12.48 -0.14
C ASP A 212 26.93 -13.90 -0.01
N ASP A 213 25.78 -14.02 0.68
CA ASP A 213 25.00 -15.25 0.81
C ASP A 213 23.85 -15.33 -0.22
N GLU A 214 22.95 -16.31 -0.03
CA GLU A 214 21.79 -16.53 -0.92
C GLU A 214 20.77 -15.40 -0.96
N TYR A 215 20.89 -14.36 -0.13
CA TYR A 215 20.03 -13.17 -0.10
C TYR A 215 20.68 -11.93 -0.70
N GLY A 216 21.90 -12.04 -1.29
CA GLY A 216 22.62 -10.89 -1.86
C GLY A 216 23.34 -11.18 -3.18
N GLY A 217 23.94 -10.15 -3.76
CA GLY A 217 24.67 -10.25 -5.03
C GLY A 217 23.76 -10.24 -6.25
N THR A 218 23.39 -11.40 -6.81
CA THR A 218 22.59 -11.49 -8.05
C THR A 218 21.16 -10.97 -7.86
N PHE A 219 20.49 -10.67 -8.96
CA PHE A 219 19.09 -10.26 -8.93
C PHE A 219 18.20 -11.30 -8.25
N GLU A 220 18.37 -12.58 -8.58
CA GLU A 220 17.61 -13.72 -8.03
C GLU A 220 17.75 -13.82 -6.52
N ASN A 221 18.96 -13.61 -6.00
CA ASN A 221 19.24 -13.62 -4.56
C ASN A 221 18.61 -12.41 -3.86
N ARG A 222 18.71 -11.21 -4.45
CA ARG A 222 18.15 -10.01 -3.84
C ARG A 222 16.61 -10.03 -3.77
N VAL A 223 15.93 -10.65 -4.73
CA VAL A 223 14.47 -10.79 -4.71
C VAL A 223 13.95 -11.93 -3.84
N ARG A 224 14.82 -12.85 -3.43
CA ARG A 224 14.49 -14.09 -2.70
C ARG A 224 13.63 -13.83 -1.47
N MET A 225 14.04 -12.94 -0.57
CA MET A 225 13.28 -12.67 0.66
C MET A 225 11.85 -12.20 0.35
N LEU A 226 11.66 -11.34 -0.65
CA LEU A 226 10.31 -10.89 -1.01
C LEU A 226 9.47 -12.04 -1.58
N VAL A 227 10.05 -12.90 -2.40
CA VAL A 227 9.36 -14.08 -2.96
C VAL A 227 8.95 -15.04 -1.84
N GLU A 228 9.84 -15.32 -0.89
CA GLU A 228 9.54 -16.16 0.28
C GLU A 228 8.42 -15.56 1.16
N VAL A 229 8.41 -14.23 1.35
CA VAL A 229 7.32 -13.54 2.05
C VAL A 229 6.00 -13.69 1.28
N VAL A 230 6.00 -13.51 -0.04
CA VAL A 230 4.81 -13.68 -0.89
C VAL A 230 4.26 -15.10 -0.79
N ASP A 231 5.12 -16.13 -0.90
CA ASP A 231 4.74 -17.53 -0.80
C ASP A 231 4.19 -17.86 0.60
N ALA A 232 4.84 -17.37 1.65
CA ALA A 232 4.41 -17.56 3.03
C ALA A 232 3.05 -16.91 3.30
N VAL A 233 2.84 -15.68 2.84
CA VAL A 233 1.55 -14.97 2.93
C VAL A 233 0.48 -15.70 2.13
N ARG A 234 0.77 -16.06 0.86
CA ARG A 234 -0.19 -16.77 0.00
C ARG A 234 -0.64 -18.10 0.59
N SER A 235 0.23 -18.78 1.34
CA SER A 235 -0.06 -20.10 1.94
C SER A 235 -1.12 -20.05 3.04
N VAL A 236 -1.41 -18.88 3.64
CA VAL A 236 -2.30 -18.74 4.81
C VAL A 236 -3.54 -17.88 4.57
N ILE A 237 -3.60 -17.14 3.47
CA ILE A 237 -4.80 -16.36 3.12
C ILE A 237 -5.66 -17.13 2.11
N PRO A 238 -7.01 -16.95 2.11
CA PRO A 238 -7.90 -17.62 1.17
C PRO A 238 -7.50 -17.39 -0.30
N GLU A 239 -7.72 -18.38 -1.16
CA GLU A 239 -7.45 -18.24 -2.60
C GLU A 239 -8.27 -17.10 -3.22
N THR A 240 -9.44 -16.80 -2.68
CA THR A 240 -10.31 -15.70 -3.12
C THR A 240 -9.84 -14.32 -2.66
N MET A 241 -8.90 -14.24 -1.71
CA MET A 241 -8.37 -12.99 -1.19
C MET A 241 -7.23 -12.47 -2.08
N PRO A 242 -7.33 -11.24 -2.63
CA PRO A 242 -6.24 -10.61 -3.38
C PRO A 242 -5.00 -10.37 -2.53
N LEU A 243 -3.84 -10.58 -3.15
CA LEU A 243 -2.53 -10.23 -2.61
C LEU A 243 -1.92 -9.14 -3.48
N LEU A 244 -1.64 -7.99 -2.89
CA LEU A 244 -1.00 -6.85 -3.51
C LEU A 244 0.44 -6.74 -3.02
N VAL A 245 1.30 -6.17 -3.86
CA VAL A 245 2.68 -5.82 -3.45
C VAL A 245 2.95 -4.39 -3.88
N ARG A 246 3.34 -3.55 -2.90
CA ARG A 246 3.79 -2.19 -3.18
C ARG A 246 5.29 -2.16 -3.42
N VAL A 247 5.71 -1.55 -4.54
CA VAL A 247 7.12 -1.45 -4.94
C VAL A 247 7.54 0.00 -5.22
N SER A 248 8.79 0.34 -4.94
CA SER A 248 9.43 1.52 -5.53
C SER A 248 10.06 1.13 -6.86
N ALA A 249 9.48 1.58 -7.98
CA ALA A 249 9.90 1.18 -9.32
C ALA A 249 11.29 1.71 -9.72
N THR A 250 11.84 2.65 -8.98
CA THR A 250 13.20 3.18 -9.12
C THR A 250 13.62 3.92 -7.87
N ASP A 251 14.91 3.90 -7.55
CA ASP A 251 15.50 4.68 -6.47
C ASP A 251 15.92 6.08 -6.89
N TRP A 252 15.84 6.40 -8.19
CA TRP A 252 16.36 7.63 -8.76
C TRP A 252 17.89 7.79 -8.59
N ALA A 253 18.60 6.69 -8.34
CA ALA A 253 20.05 6.64 -8.16
C ALA A 253 20.70 5.70 -9.18
N ALA A 254 21.83 6.12 -9.75
CA ALA A 254 22.57 5.29 -10.68
C ALA A 254 23.14 4.03 -9.98
N GLY A 255 22.97 2.87 -10.59
CA GLY A 255 23.43 1.59 -10.04
C GLY A 255 22.55 1.00 -8.95
N GLY A 256 21.44 1.68 -8.57
CA GLY A 256 20.45 1.18 -7.67
C GLY A 256 19.33 0.37 -8.37
N TRP A 257 18.19 0.27 -7.70
CA TRP A 257 17.01 -0.37 -8.25
C TRP A 257 16.36 0.48 -9.34
N ASP A 258 15.98 -0.15 -10.45
CA ASP A 258 15.43 0.51 -11.63
C ASP A 258 14.15 -0.15 -12.16
N LEU A 259 13.58 0.46 -13.19
CA LEU A 259 12.33 0.02 -13.80
C LEU A 259 12.44 -1.38 -14.44
N ASP A 260 13.57 -1.72 -15.04
CA ASP A 260 13.73 -3.01 -15.70
C ASP A 260 13.74 -4.15 -14.66
N GLN A 261 14.47 -3.98 -13.57
CA GLN A 261 14.43 -4.90 -12.43
C GLN A 261 13.03 -4.98 -11.82
N THR A 262 12.29 -3.86 -11.73
CA THR A 262 10.89 -3.86 -11.24
C THR A 262 9.97 -4.67 -12.15
N VAL A 263 10.11 -4.55 -13.46
CA VAL A 263 9.31 -5.32 -14.43
C VAL A 263 9.61 -6.83 -14.30
N ASP A 264 10.87 -7.20 -14.15
CA ASP A 264 11.25 -8.61 -14.00
C ASP A 264 10.78 -9.18 -12.65
N LEU A 265 10.91 -8.40 -11.57
CA LEU A 265 10.30 -8.73 -10.28
C LEU A 265 8.78 -8.92 -10.38
N ALA A 266 8.07 -8.03 -11.05
CA ALA A 266 6.61 -8.11 -11.20
C ALA A 266 6.16 -9.37 -11.94
N LYS A 267 6.94 -9.85 -12.92
CA LYS A 267 6.69 -11.16 -13.60
C LYS A 267 6.84 -12.33 -12.62
N ILE A 268 7.88 -12.31 -11.79
CA ILE A 268 8.11 -13.32 -10.76
C ILE A 268 6.96 -13.30 -9.75
N LEU A 269 6.63 -12.15 -9.19
CA LEU A 269 5.56 -12.00 -8.20
C LEU A 269 4.20 -12.47 -8.74
N LYS A 270 3.90 -12.18 -10.01
CA LYS A 270 2.70 -12.69 -10.68
C LYS A 270 2.68 -14.23 -10.70
N ALA A 271 3.79 -14.87 -11.02
CA ALA A 271 3.91 -16.34 -11.03
C ALA A 271 3.73 -16.93 -9.62
N HIS A 272 4.06 -16.19 -8.56
CA HIS A 272 3.88 -16.55 -7.16
C HIS A 272 2.52 -16.13 -6.57
N GLY A 273 1.57 -15.69 -7.42
CA GLY A 273 0.18 -15.46 -7.00
C GLY A 273 -0.12 -14.05 -6.47
N VAL A 274 0.73 -13.07 -6.79
CA VAL A 274 0.40 -11.64 -6.61
C VAL A 274 -0.57 -11.21 -7.70
N ASP A 275 -1.60 -10.47 -7.32
CA ASP A 275 -2.73 -10.10 -8.18
C ASP A 275 -2.61 -8.68 -8.74
N LEU A 276 -1.86 -7.80 -8.04
CA LEU A 276 -1.68 -6.40 -8.43
C LEU A 276 -0.38 -5.84 -7.86
N ILE A 277 0.30 -4.99 -8.63
CA ILE A 277 1.45 -4.20 -8.16
C ILE A 277 0.99 -2.76 -7.91
N ASP A 278 1.14 -2.28 -6.68
CA ASP A 278 1.03 -0.86 -6.34
C ASP A 278 2.37 -0.17 -6.61
N VAL A 279 2.37 0.77 -7.58
CA VAL A 279 3.60 1.32 -8.15
C VAL A 279 3.89 2.71 -7.60
N SER A 280 4.90 2.80 -6.74
CA SER A 280 5.49 4.04 -6.23
C SER A 280 6.94 4.20 -6.71
N THR A 281 7.69 5.15 -6.15
CA THR A 281 9.13 5.33 -6.44
C THR A 281 9.88 5.93 -5.25
N GLY A 282 11.19 5.66 -5.17
CA GLY A 282 12.11 6.30 -4.24
C GLY A 282 11.97 5.87 -2.78
N GLY A 283 12.60 6.63 -1.91
CA GLY A 283 12.56 6.45 -0.45
C GLY A 283 13.67 5.56 0.11
N LEU A 284 14.48 4.91 -0.74
CA LEU A 284 15.56 4.02 -0.30
C LEU A 284 16.89 4.76 -0.12
N ILE A 285 17.26 5.61 -1.08
CA ILE A 285 18.50 6.37 -1.05
C ILE A 285 18.18 7.79 -0.53
N PRO A 286 18.85 8.28 0.52
CA PRO A 286 18.71 9.66 0.95
C PRO A 286 19.30 10.62 -0.11
N ASP A 287 18.88 11.87 -0.07
CA ASP A 287 19.46 12.98 -0.84
C ASP A 287 19.39 12.84 -2.38
N VAL A 288 18.53 11.97 -2.92
CA VAL A 288 18.28 11.88 -4.35
C VAL A 288 17.29 12.94 -4.81
N THR A 289 17.53 13.48 -6.02
CA THR A 289 16.60 14.42 -6.63
C THR A 289 15.49 13.69 -7.37
N ILE A 290 14.26 13.76 -6.83
CA ILE A 290 13.07 13.18 -7.45
C ILE A 290 12.36 14.27 -8.27
N PRO A 291 12.05 14.06 -9.58
CA PRO A 291 11.38 15.05 -10.42
C PRO A 291 9.88 15.13 -10.11
N VAL A 292 9.53 15.64 -8.93
CA VAL A 292 8.16 15.67 -8.39
C VAL A 292 7.28 16.63 -9.19
N LYS A 293 6.28 16.06 -9.90
CA LYS A 293 5.23 16.79 -10.63
C LYS A 293 3.94 15.97 -10.65
N PRO A 294 2.77 16.57 -11.00
CA PRO A 294 1.52 15.81 -11.08
C PRO A 294 1.63 14.56 -11.99
N GLY A 295 1.44 13.37 -11.42
CA GLY A 295 1.50 12.09 -12.12
C GLY A 295 2.91 11.58 -12.41
N TYR A 296 3.95 12.03 -11.72
CA TYR A 296 5.36 11.66 -12.00
C TYR A 296 5.65 10.17 -11.91
N GLN A 297 4.85 9.41 -11.17
CA GLN A 297 4.99 7.95 -11.04
C GLN A 297 4.14 7.15 -12.05
N VAL A 298 3.18 7.79 -12.72
CA VAL A 298 2.28 7.12 -13.68
C VAL A 298 3.02 6.38 -14.81
N PRO A 299 4.10 6.91 -15.41
CA PRO A 299 4.83 6.18 -16.44
C PRO A 299 5.43 4.85 -15.96
N PHE A 300 5.79 4.74 -14.68
CA PHE A 300 6.29 3.49 -14.10
C PHE A 300 5.17 2.45 -13.99
N ALA A 301 3.99 2.84 -13.51
CA ALA A 301 2.81 1.96 -13.46
C ALA A 301 2.44 1.44 -14.86
N GLU A 302 2.46 2.30 -15.88
CA GLU A 302 2.21 1.94 -17.27
C GLU A 302 3.21 0.92 -17.81
N GLN A 303 4.50 1.10 -17.53
CA GLN A 303 5.54 0.18 -17.97
C GLN A 303 5.46 -1.17 -17.25
N VAL A 304 5.25 -1.18 -15.94
CA VAL A 304 5.07 -2.43 -15.18
C VAL A 304 3.84 -3.18 -15.70
N ARG A 305 2.71 -2.47 -15.84
CA ARG A 305 1.46 -3.05 -16.35
C ARG A 305 1.63 -3.67 -17.72
N SER A 306 2.20 -2.95 -18.66
CA SER A 306 2.30 -3.39 -20.06
C SER A 306 3.34 -4.49 -20.26
N ARG A 307 4.48 -4.42 -19.56
CA ARG A 307 5.62 -5.32 -19.79
C ARG A 307 5.56 -6.57 -18.92
N ALA A 308 4.99 -6.50 -17.70
CA ALA A 308 4.79 -7.67 -16.84
C ALA A 308 3.42 -8.32 -17.01
N GLY A 309 2.45 -7.61 -17.63
CA GLY A 309 1.10 -8.12 -17.85
C GLY A 309 0.35 -8.42 -16.55
N ILE A 310 0.57 -7.60 -15.52
CA ILE A 310 -0.10 -7.66 -14.22
C ILE A 310 -0.84 -6.33 -13.97
N PRO A 311 -2.03 -6.33 -13.34
CA PRO A 311 -2.71 -5.10 -12.96
C PRO A 311 -1.84 -4.19 -12.07
N THR A 312 -2.01 -2.86 -12.22
CA THR A 312 -1.25 -1.88 -11.43
C THR A 312 -2.16 -0.78 -10.87
N THR A 313 -1.75 -0.18 -9.75
CA THR A 313 -2.22 1.12 -9.33
C THR A 313 -1.24 2.20 -9.75
N ALA A 314 -1.73 3.44 -9.86
CA ALA A 314 -0.91 4.61 -10.06
C ALA A 314 -1.16 5.63 -8.94
N VAL A 315 -0.07 6.11 -8.36
CA VAL A 315 -0.05 7.16 -7.34
C VAL A 315 0.89 8.30 -7.78
N GLY A 316 0.97 9.39 -7.06
CA GLY A 316 1.95 10.47 -7.28
C GLY A 316 1.32 11.78 -7.75
N LEU A 317 0.91 12.62 -6.77
CA LEU A 317 0.26 13.92 -7.02
C LEU A 317 -0.95 13.85 -7.97
N ILE A 318 -1.72 12.77 -7.90
CA ILE A 318 -3.01 12.65 -8.56
C ILE A 318 -4.03 13.34 -7.65
N SER A 319 -4.46 14.55 -8.03
CA SER A 319 -5.33 15.39 -7.19
C SER A 319 -6.58 15.90 -7.92
N LYS A 320 -6.60 15.85 -9.24
CA LYS A 320 -7.71 16.35 -10.06
C LYS A 320 -8.50 15.20 -10.69
N PRO A 321 -9.86 15.22 -10.67
CA PRO A 321 -10.68 14.16 -11.28
C PRO A 321 -10.38 13.92 -12.77
N LYS A 322 -10.16 14.96 -13.56
CA LYS A 322 -9.79 14.86 -14.98
C LYS A 322 -8.42 14.17 -15.17
N GLN A 323 -7.47 14.38 -14.25
CA GLN A 323 -6.16 13.70 -14.28
C GLN A 323 -6.35 12.19 -14.02
N ALA A 324 -7.07 11.81 -12.95
CA ALA A 324 -7.39 10.42 -12.63
C ALA A 324 -8.12 9.71 -13.79
N LYS A 325 -9.16 10.36 -14.35
CA LYS A 325 -9.88 9.86 -15.53
C LYS A 325 -8.95 9.61 -16.72
N LYS A 326 -8.01 10.54 -16.99
CA LYS A 326 -7.07 10.42 -18.11
C LYS A 326 -6.15 9.21 -17.95
N ILE A 327 -5.63 8.97 -16.74
CA ILE A 327 -4.72 7.84 -16.44
C ILE A 327 -5.39 6.51 -16.77
N LEU A 328 -6.61 6.29 -16.28
CA LEU A 328 -7.34 5.04 -16.54
C LEU A 328 -7.75 4.94 -18.02
N LYS A 329 -8.23 6.03 -18.61
CA LYS A 329 -8.64 6.06 -20.03
C LYS A 329 -7.48 5.70 -20.96
N SER A 330 -6.25 6.11 -20.63
CA SER A 330 -5.06 5.77 -21.45
C SER A 330 -4.58 4.34 -21.24
N GLY A 331 -5.12 3.59 -20.27
CA GLY A 331 -4.65 2.27 -19.90
C GLY A 331 -3.32 2.26 -19.12
N ALA A 332 -2.90 3.42 -18.59
CA ALA A 332 -1.64 3.51 -17.86
C ALA A 332 -1.66 2.81 -16.48
N ALA A 333 -2.84 2.59 -15.91
CA ALA A 333 -3.05 1.82 -14.70
C ALA A 333 -4.48 1.27 -14.66
N ASP A 334 -4.75 0.34 -13.73
CA ASP A 334 -6.07 -0.26 -13.52
C ASP A 334 -6.87 0.43 -12.41
N ALA A 335 -6.18 1.06 -11.46
CA ALA A 335 -6.76 1.92 -10.44
C ALA A 335 -5.85 3.12 -10.15
N VAL A 336 -6.37 4.14 -9.46
CA VAL A 336 -5.62 5.32 -9.04
C VAL A 336 -5.71 5.51 -7.54
N GLU A 337 -4.62 5.90 -6.93
CA GLU A 337 -4.54 6.19 -5.51
C GLU A 337 -4.51 7.69 -5.24
N ILE A 338 -5.39 8.12 -4.37
CA ILE A 338 -5.56 9.52 -3.98
C ILE A 338 -5.07 9.71 -2.54
N GLY A 339 -3.81 10.12 -2.38
CA GLY A 339 -3.17 10.33 -1.07
C GLY A 339 -3.52 11.69 -0.45
N ARG A 340 -2.63 12.68 -0.57
CA ARG A 340 -2.76 14.01 0.08
C ARG A 340 -4.05 14.75 -0.21
N ALA A 341 -4.67 14.51 -1.38
CA ALA A 341 -5.99 15.10 -1.66
C ALA A 341 -7.09 14.48 -0.81
N ALA A 342 -7.01 13.16 -0.50
CA ALA A 342 -7.95 12.48 0.39
C ALA A 342 -7.75 12.87 1.87
N LEU A 343 -6.54 13.28 2.28
CA LEU A 343 -6.33 13.81 3.63
C LEU A 343 -7.08 15.12 3.85
N ARG A 344 -7.15 15.97 2.83
CA ARG A 344 -7.87 17.27 2.88
C ARG A 344 -9.36 17.16 2.59
N ASP A 345 -9.75 16.17 1.78
CA ASP A 345 -11.12 15.98 1.30
C ASP A 345 -11.48 14.48 1.33
N PRO A 346 -11.99 13.97 2.45
CA PRO A 346 -12.44 12.58 2.55
C PRO A 346 -13.51 12.20 1.53
N TYR A 347 -14.27 13.17 1.04
CA TYR A 347 -15.34 13.03 0.05
C TYR A 347 -14.88 13.29 -1.39
N TRP A 348 -13.57 13.20 -1.64
CA TRP A 348 -12.99 13.41 -2.97
C TRP A 348 -13.66 12.59 -4.08
N PRO A 349 -14.00 11.28 -3.89
CA PRO A 349 -14.69 10.50 -4.93
C PRO A 349 -16.06 11.05 -5.29
N LEU A 350 -16.86 11.48 -4.30
CA LEU A 350 -18.18 12.08 -4.56
C LEU A 350 -18.07 13.41 -5.31
N ARG A 351 -17.09 14.23 -4.95
CA ARG A 351 -16.78 15.47 -5.68
C ARG A 351 -16.25 15.19 -7.08
N ALA A 352 -15.49 14.12 -7.25
CA ALA A 352 -14.99 13.70 -8.56
C ALA A 352 -16.14 13.22 -9.46
N ALA A 353 -17.11 12.47 -8.92
CA ALA A 353 -18.30 12.05 -9.64
C ALA A 353 -19.05 13.27 -10.21
N HIS A 354 -19.35 14.26 -9.36
CA HIS A 354 -20.01 15.51 -9.79
C HIS A 354 -19.21 16.24 -10.87
N LYS A 355 -17.88 16.43 -10.68
CA LYS A 355 -17.02 17.13 -11.66
C LYS A 355 -16.80 16.40 -12.98
N LEU A 356 -17.17 15.13 -13.05
CA LEU A 356 -17.06 14.28 -14.24
C LEU A 356 -18.44 13.95 -14.83
N ASP A 357 -19.49 14.62 -14.36
CA ASP A 357 -20.89 14.49 -14.81
C ASP A 357 -21.40 13.03 -14.68
N VAL A 358 -20.98 12.32 -13.60
CA VAL A 358 -21.49 10.99 -13.27
C VAL A 358 -22.88 11.17 -12.65
N PRO A 359 -23.90 10.42 -13.15
CA PRO A 359 -25.24 10.44 -12.55
C PRO A 359 -25.20 10.16 -11.04
N VAL A 360 -26.07 10.82 -10.27
CA VAL A 360 -26.11 10.66 -8.80
C VAL A 360 -26.37 9.22 -8.41
N GLU A 361 -27.15 8.49 -9.22
CA GLU A 361 -27.50 7.09 -9.03
C GLU A 361 -26.29 6.13 -9.21
N GLU A 362 -25.29 6.56 -9.97
CA GLU A 362 -24.04 5.81 -10.23
C GLU A 362 -22.91 6.27 -9.31
N ALA A 363 -23.07 7.41 -8.64
CA ALA A 363 -22.06 7.93 -7.70
C ALA A 363 -22.15 7.18 -6.34
N PRO A 364 -21.02 6.93 -5.67
CA PRO A 364 -20.95 6.07 -4.49
C PRO A 364 -21.45 6.77 -3.21
N TYR A 365 -22.62 7.44 -3.27
CA TYR A 365 -23.26 8.05 -2.10
C TYR A 365 -23.78 7.00 -1.12
N GLN A 366 -23.62 7.26 0.17
CA GLN A 366 -24.38 6.56 1.19
C GLN A 366 -25.86 6.94 1.09
N PRO A 367 -26.81 5.98 1.18
CA PRO A 367 -28.24 6.27 1.01
C PRO A 367 -28.75 7.45 1.85
N PRO A 368 -28.37 7.62 3.13
CA PRO A 368 -28.80 8.78 3.94
C PRO A 368 -28.30 10.12 3.40
N TYR A 369 -27.23 10.15 2.61
CA TYR A 369 -26.59 11.36 2.10
C TYR A 369 -27.07 11.79 0.70
N LEU A 370 -27.92 11.00 0.04
CA LEU A 370 -28.49 11.34 -1.28
C LEU A 370 -29.21 12.70 -1.31
N ARG A 371 -29.79 13.14 -0.18
CA ARG A 371 -30.43 14.45 -0.07
C ARG A 371 -29.45 15.62 -0.23
N GLY A 372 -28.17 15.41 0.10
CA GLY A 372 -27.09 16.37 -0.03
C GLY A 372 -26.20 16.14 -1.26
N ALA A 373 -26.62 15.30 -2.20
CA ALA A 373 -25.84 15.04 -3.41
C ALA A 373 -25.63 16.32 -4.21
N PHE A 374 -24.45 16.48 -4.79
CA PHE A 374 -24.18 17.55 -5.76
C PHE A 374 -25.15 17.42 -6.95
N ARG A 375 -25.72 18.56 -7.37
CA ARG A 375 -26.65 18.67 -8.49
C ARG A 375 -26.09 19.59 -9.56
#